data_c847bbae4302ebdd175d0ce6edd0f0e1
#
_entry.id   c847bbae4302ebdd175d0ce6edd0f0e1
#
_cell.length_a   1.000
_cell.length_b   1.000
_cell.length_c   1.000
_cell.angle_alpha   90.00
_cell.angle_beta   90.00
_cell.angle_gamma   90.00
#
_symmetry.space_group_name_H-M   'P 1'
#
loop_
_entity.id
_entity.type
_entity.pdbx_description
1 polymer ?
#
loop_
_entity_poly.entity_id
_entity_poly.type
_entity_poly.pdbx_seq_one_letter_code
_entity_poly.pdbx_strand_id
1 'polypeptide(L)'
;MHPKIKKKKDIKLSRQNKESLNEAVTNSVRNYFAELDGQPTTNFYSLVLQQIEMPLLIETMEYTNQNQTLASKILGLNRGTLRTKLRQYKLIDN
;
A
#
# COMPACT_ATOMS: atom_id res chain seq x y z
N MET A 1 -23.32 10.50 0.12
CA MET A 1 -23.02 10.45 1.54
C MET A 1 -22.10 9.30 1.86
N HIS A 2 -21.12 9.57 2.69
CA HIS A 2 -20.17 8.53 3.03
C HIS A 2 -20.76 7.58 4.03
N PRO A 3 -20.57 6.31 3.85
CA PRO A 3 -20.94 5.37 4.89
C PRO A 3 -20.18 5.71 6.15
N LYS A 4 -20.83 5.55 7.24
CA LYS A 4 -20.15 5.79 8.48
C LYS A 4 -19.25 4.63 8.76
N ILE A 5 -17.99 4.82 8.50
CA ILE A 5 -17.02 3.77 8.73
C ILE A 5 -16.61 3.83 10.17
N LYS A 6 -16.72 2.69 10.83
CA LYS A 6 -16.26 2.61 12.17
C LYS A 6 -14.81 2.99 12.20
N LYS A 7 -14.48 3.95 13.00
CA LYS A 7 -13.16 4.51 12.99
C LYS A 7 -12.13 3.50 13.40
N LYS A 8 -11.26 3.19 12.48
CA LYS A 8 -10.11 2.40 12.79
C LYS A 8 -8.94 3.33 13.00
N LYS A 9 -7.96 2.83 13.70
CA LYS A 9 -6.80 3.61 13.97
C LYS A 9 -6.06 3.88 12.67
N ASP A 10 -5.81 5.14 12.38
CA ASP A 10 -4.98 5.51 11.26
C ASP A 10 -3.54 5.10 11.49
N ILE A 11 -2.83 4.84 10.42
CA ILE A 11 -1.43 4.51 10.49
C ILE A 11 -0.64 5.81 10.47
N LYS A 12 0.07 6.09 11.54
CA LYS A 12 0.92 7.26 11.59
C LYS A 12 2.22 6.98 10.85
N LEU A 13 2.72 7.99 10.15
CA LEU A 13 3.96 7.82 9.41
C LEU A 13 5.16 7.77 10.33
N SER A 14 5.17 8.62 11.37
CA SER A 14 6.24 8.59 12.33
C SER A 14 5.84 9.44 13.51
N ARG A 15 6.64 9.39 14.58
CA ARG A 15 6.39 10.23 15.74
C ARG A 15 6.59 11.69 15.43
N GLN A 16 7.56 11.99 14.58
CA GLN A 16 7.88 13.37 14.24
C GLN A 16 6.96 13.92 13.19
N ASN A 17 6.56 13.07 12.28
CA ASN A 17 5.63 13.42 11.22
C ASN A 17 4.27 12.93 11.63
N LYS A 18 3.38 13.84 11.99
CA LYS A 18 2.06 13.46 12.48
C LYS A 18 1.08 13.14 11.36
N GLU A 19 1.52 13.27 10.13
CA GLU A 19 0.69 12.92 8.99
C GLU A 19 0.41 11.43 8.98
N SER A 20 -0.85 11.04 8.73
CA SER A 20 -1.20 9.65 8.61
C SER A 20 -0.94 9.18 7.19
N LEU A 21 -0.94 7.85 6.99
CA LEU A 21 -0.82 7.30 5.65
C LEU A 21 -1.96 7.81 4.76
N ASN A 22 -3.16 7.87 5.32
CA ASN A 22 -4.31 8.39 4.60
C ASN A 22 -4.05 9.80 4.08
N GLU A 23 -3.53 10.67 4.93
CA GLU A 23 -3.24 12.05 4.55
C GLU A 23 -2.14 12.11 3.50
N ALA A 24 -1.12 11.29 3.66
CA ALA A 24 -0.03 11.27 2.70
C ALA A 24 -0.52 10.85 1.31
N VAL A 25 -1.37 9.85 1.24
CA VAL A 25 -1.93 9.40 -0.04
C VAL A 25 -2.81 10.51 -0.62
N THR A 26 -3.64 11.12 0.21
CA THR A 26 -4.51 12.20 -0.24
C THR A 26 -3.69 13.31 -0.89
N ASN A 27 -2.66 13.75 -0.21
CA ASN A 27 -1.82 14.84 -0.71
C ASN A 27 -1.08 14.44 -1.98
N SER A 28 -0.58 13.22 -2.03
CA SER A 28 0.12 12.74 -3.21
C SER A 28 -0.79 12.66 -4.42
N VAL A 29 -2.01 12.19 -4.22
CA VAL A 29 -2.97 12.09 -5.32
C VAL A 29 -3.38 13.47 -5.82
N ARG A 30 -3.62 14.40 -4.90
CA ARG A 30 -3.94 15.77 -5.29
C ARG A 30 -2.82 16.41 -6.09
N ASN A 31 -1.59 16.21 -5.64
CA ASN A 31 -0.43 16.75 -6.35
C ASN A 31 -0.30 16.15 -7.74
N TYR A 32 -0.54 14.85 -7.84
CA TYR A 32 -0.46 14.18 -9.14
C TYR A 32 -1.46 14.78 -10.11
N PHE A 33 -2.72 14.96 -9.68
CA PHE A 33 -3.73 15.53 -10.55
C PHE A 33 -3.40 16.98 -10.93
N ALA A 34 -2.84 17.73 -10.00
CA ALA A 34 -2.46 19.11 -10.30
C ALA A 34 -1.37 19.15 -11.36
N GLU A 35 -0.43 18.22 -11.30
CA GLU A 35 0.67 18.20 -12.26
C GLU A 35 0.31 17.66 -13.63
N LEU A 36 -0.83 16.96 -13.71
CA LEU A 36 -1.30 16.51 -15.01
C LEU A 36 -1.69 17.66 -15.92
N ASP A 37 -2.13 18.75 -15.32
CA ASP A 37 -2.48 19.96 -16.07
C ASP A 37 -3.44 19.64 -17.21
N GLY A 38 -4.49 18.86 -16.89
CA GLY A 38 -5.49 18.50 -17.88
C GLY A 38 -5.14 17.32 -18.78
N GLN A 39 -3.94 16.77 -18.63
CA GLN A 39 -3.57 15.59 -19.39
C GLN A 39 -4.36 14.38 -18.90
N PRO A 40 -4.81 13.52 -19.83
CA PRO A 40 -5.54 12.34 -19.39
C PRO A 40 -4.62 11.35 -18.68
N THR A 41 -5.19 10.60 -17.77
CA THR A 41 -4.48 9.52 -17.12
C THR A 41 -5.40 8.32 -17.09
N THR A 42 -4.83 7.14 -17.19
CA THR A 42 -5.57 5.89 -17.13
C THR A 42 -4.83 4.93 -16.20
N ASN A 43 -5.53 3.89 -15.78
CA ASN A 43 -4.95 2.88 -14.90
C ASN A 43 -4.39 3.48 -13.62
N PHE A 44 -4.97 4.59 -13.20
CA PHE A 44 -4.46 5.31 -12.03
C PHE A 44 -4.63 4.49 -10.74
N TYR A 45 -5.72 3.74 -10.67
CA TYR A 45 -5.93 2.90 -9.50
C TYR A 45 -4.76 1.91 -9.32
N SER A 46 -4.39 1.23 -10.40
CA SER A 46 -3.28 0.28 -10.34
C SER A 46 -1.97 0.97 -10.00
N LEU A 47 -1.76 2.15 -10.56
CA LEU A 47 -0.54 2.89 -10.29
C LEU A 47 -0.41 3.21 -8.81
N VAL A 48 -1.46 3.76 -8.21
CA VAL A 48 -1.43 4.11 -6.80
C VAL A 48 -1.31 2.87 -5.94
N LEU A 49 -2.06 1.82 -6.28
CA LEU A 49 -2.04 0.60 -5.51
C LEU A 49 -0.64 0.00 -5.45
N GLN A 50 0.06 -0.01 -6.58
CA GLN A 50 1.41 -0.56 -6.64
C GLN A 50 2.38 0.24 -5.78
N GLN A 51 2.22 1.56 -5.75
CA GLN A 51 3.10 2.40 -4.95
C GLN A 51 2.99 2.11 -3.47
N ILE A 52 1.82 1.67 -3.04
CA ILE A 52 1.58 1.37 -1.64
C ILE A 52 1.85 -0.10 -1.36
N GLU A 53 1.45 -0.96 -2.26
CA GLU A 53 1.54 -2.40 -2.05
C GLU A 53 2.98 -2.89 -2.01
N MET A 54 3.82 -2.38 -2.90
CA MET A 54 5.20 -2.85 -2.95
C MET A 54 5.95 -2.62 -1.63
N PRO A 55 6.00 -1.39 -1.10
CA PRO A 55 6.68 -1.21 0.18
C PRO A 55 6.01 -1.96 1.33
N LEU A 56 4.68 -2.10 1.28
CA LEU A 56 3.99 -2.85 2.31
C LEU A 56 4.48 -4.30 2.35
N LEU A 57 4.60 -4.91 1.18
CA LEU A 57 5.06 -6.29 1.10
C LEU A 57 6.53 -6.41 1.51
N ILE A 58 7.37 -5.49 1.04
CA ILE A 58 8.79 -5.52 1.37
C ILE A 58 8.98 -5.45 2.87
N GLU A 59 8.33 -4.47 3.51
CA GLU A 59 8.53 -4.27 4.93
C GLU A 59 7.94 -5.41 5.76
N THR A 60 6.83 -5.96 5.32
CA THR A 60 6.23 -7.09 6.04
C THR A 60 7.12 -8.33 5.93
N MET A 61 7.69 -8.58 4.75
CA MET A 61 8.59 -9.70 4.60
C MET A 61 9.85 -9.53 5.44
N GLU A 62 10.37 -8.31 5.53
CA GLU A 62 11.50 -8.04 6.38
C GLU A 62 11.18 -8.25 7.85
N TYR A 63 10.04 -7.72 8.26
CA TYR A 63 9.61 -7.85 9.65
C TYR A 63 9.45 -9.32 10.08
N THR A 64 9.07 -10.17 9.14
CA THR A 64 8.84 -11.58 9.42
C THR A 64 10.04 -12.46 9.06
N ASN A 65 11.17 -11.86 8.74
CA ASN A 65 12.37 -12.59 8.33
C ASN A 65 12.07 -13.55 7.17
N GLN A 66 11.31 -13.07 6.20
CA GLN A 66 10.95 -13.80 4.99
C GLN A 66 10.05 -15.00 5.26
N ASN A 67 9.35 -14.98 6.38
CA ASN A 67 8.42 -16.07 6.71
C ASN A 67 7.06 -15.77 6.07
N GLN A 68 6.76 -16.44 4.97
CA GLN A 68 5.54 -16.17 4.21
C GLN A 68 4.27 -16.54 4.98
N THR A 69 4.33 -17.58 5.79
CA THR A 69 3.18 -17.96 6.58
C THR A 69 2.81 -16.89 7.58
N LEU A 70 3.80 -16.38 8.28
CA LEU A 70 3.56 -15.31 9.26
C LEU A 70 3.14 -14.03 8.56
N ALA A 71 3.80 -13.69 7.45
CA ALA A 71 3.47 -12.48 6.70
C ALA A 71 2.02 -12.52 6.20
N SER A 72 1.58 -13.68 5.70
CA SER A 72 0.22 -13.79 5.21
C SER A 72 -0.80 -13.56 6.33
N LYS A 73 -0.49 -14.01 7.53
CA LYS A 73 -1.36 -13.76 8.67
C LYS A 73 -1.42 -12.29 9.04
N ILE A 74 -0.27 -11.64 9.06
CA ILE A 74 -0.22 -10.21 9.39
C ILE A 74 -0.99 -9.41 8.35
N LEU A 75 -0.83 -9.75 7.08
CA LEU A 75 -1.46 -9.00 6.00
C LEU A 75 -2.93 -9.37 5.79
N GLY A 76 -3.35 -10.50 6.35
CA GLY A 76 -4.72 -10.96 6.12
C GLY A 76 -4.93 -11.53 4.73
N LEU A 77 -3.87 -12.06 4.12
CA LEU A 77 -3.93 -12.68 2.81
C LEU A 77 -3.67 -14.17 2.95
N ASN A 78 -4.21 -14.98 2.06
CA ASN A 78 -3.79 -16.37 2.07
C ASN A 78 -2.42 -16.48 1.39
N ARG A 79 -1.75 -17.58 1.63
CA ARG A 79 -0.37 -17.74 1.16
C ARG A 79 -0.25 -17.69 -0.35
N GLY A 80 -1.22 -18.26 -1.04
CA GLY A 80 -1.17 -18.24 -2.51
C GLY A 80 -1.24 -16.84 -3.06
N THR A 81 -2.14 -16.03 -2.51
CA THR A 81 -2.26 -14.65 -2.91
C THR A 81 -0.99 -13.88 -2.61
N LEU A 82 -0.43 -14.09 -1.42
CA LEU A 82 0.81 -13.42 -1.06
C LEU A 82 1.94 -13.78 -2.02
N ARG A 83 2.09 -15.08 -2.32
CA ARG A 83 3.15 -15.50 -3.23
C ARG A 83 2.98 -14.90 -4.62
N THR A 84 1.75 -14.84 -5.11
CA THR A 84 1.48 -14.24 -6.41
C THR A 84 1.91 -12.78 -6.43
N LYS A 85 1.59 -12.05 -5.37
CA LYS A 85 1.98 -10.65 -5.28
C LYS A 85 3.49 -10.49 -5.16
N LEU A 86 4.13 -11.33 -4.38
CA LEU A 86 5.59 -11.26 -4.24
C LEU A 86 6.29 -11.51 -5.57
N ARG A 87 5.78 -12.44 -6.37
CA ARG A 87 6.33 -12.67 -7.70
C ARG A 87 6.08 -11.49 -8.63
N GLN A 88 4.88 -10.93 -8.53
CA GLN A 88 4.51 -9.79 -9.36
C GLN A 88 5.51 -8.66 -9.21
N TYR A 89 5.97 -8.43 -7.99
CA TYR A 89 6.93 -7.37 -7.71
C TYR A 89 8.37 -7.86 -7.71
N LYS A 90 8.57 -9.11 -8.08
CA LYS A 90 9.91 -9.72 -8.16
C LYS A 90 10.63 -9.69 -6.83
N LEU A 91 9.87 -9.89 -5.78
CA LEU A 91 10.42 -9.92 -4.42
C LEU A 91 10.81 -11.32 -4.00
N ILE A 92 10.39 -12.33 -4.74
CA ILE A 92 10.84 -13.71 -4.58
C ILE A 92 11.07 -14.30 -5.97
N ASP A 93 11.87 -15.32 -6.01
CA ASP A 93 12.02 -16.10 -7.22
C ASP A 93 10.80 -17.00 -7.38
N ASN A 94 10.60 -17.51 -8.53
CA ASN A 94 9.41 -18.33 -8.83
C ASN A 94 9.09 -19.37 -7.78
#